data_4f621c2f7d9aa39f6d57013730c9bff2
#
_entry.id   4f621c2f7d9aa39f6d57013730c9bff2
#
_cell.length_a   1.000
_cell.length_b   1.000
_cell.length_c   1.000
_cell.angle_alpha   90.00
_cell.angle_beta   90.00
_cell.angle_gamma   90.00
#
_symmetry.space_group_name_H-M   'P 1'
#
loop_
_entity.id
_entity.type
_entity.pdbx_description
1 polymer ?
#
loop_
_entity_poly.entity_id
_entity_poly.type
_entity_poly.pdbx_seq_one_letter_code
_entity_poly.pdbx_strand_id
1 'polypeptide(L)'
;MQAQLMVYGYNFVSELLEEKIVEQMNQYIKMDLPESYQVSKREMYADMLNGKITSMERISLLNDLSQNFGTILYTGSDPGMVPAAKAGGIVDYCQEMPQVFFRSKINLNITLRSIQSGIPLRALDIMGAGGFLMSNYQPELARQFEEGKELALYGSREELLDKTAYYLSHEKERQEIAHRGFLKVQKLFSYEMRVRKMLELANLEF
;
A
#
# COMPACT_ATOMS: atom_id res chain seq x y z
N MET A 1 -14.77 10.54 -6.96
CA MET A 1 -14.22 9.31 -6.37
C MET A 1 -13.98 8.22 -7.43
N GLN A 2 -14.97 7.83 -8.23
CA GLN A 2 -14.80 6.79 -9.26
C GLN A 2 -13.65 7.09 -10.25
N ALA A 3 -13.53 8.32 -10.73
CA ALA A 3 -12.43 8.70 -11.63
C ALA A 3 -11.05 8.49 -11.00
N GLN A 4 -10.90 8.72 -9.68
CA GLN A 4 -9.62 8.50 -9.00
C GLN A 4 -9.25 7.03 -8.90
N LEU A 5 -10.22 6.10 -8.91
CA LEU A 5 -9.94 4.66 -8.92
C LEU A 5 -9.24 4.20 -10.20
N MET A 6 -9.39 4.95 -11.28
CA MET A 6 -8.80 4.66 -12.60
C MET A 6 -7.39 5.27 -12.78
N VAL A 7 -6.91 6.06 -11.81
CA VAL A 7 -5.62 6.78 -11.92
C VAL A 7 -4.68 6.34 -10.82
N TYR A 8 -3.53 5.79 -11.20
CA TYR A 8 -2.45 5.38 -10.31
C TYR A 8 -1.28 6.36 -10.41
N GLY A 9 -0.55 6.50 -9.31
CA GLY A 9 0.62 7.38 -9.25
C GLY A 9 0.33 8.87 -9.15
N TYR A 10 -0.93 9.29 -9.26
CA TYR A 10 -1.36 10.67 -9.13
C TYR A 10 -2.69 10.78 -8.36
N ASN A 11 -2.76 11.71 -7.42
CA ASN A 11 -3.96 11.95 -6.61
C ASN A 11 -4.44 13.37 -6.82
N PHE A 12 -5.56 13.52 -7.52
CA PHE A 12 -6.17 14.82 -7.80
C PHE A 12 -7.31 15.21 -6.83
N VAL A 13 -7.60 14.38 -5.82
CA VAL A 13 -8.70 14.64 -4.88
C VAL A 13 -8.53 15.98 -4.17
N SER A 14 -7.31 16.30 -3.74
CA SER A 14 -7.02 17.56 -3.06
C SER A 14 -7.17 18.77 -3.99
N GLU A 15 -6.94 18.62 -5.29
CA GLU A 15 -7.09 19.68 -6.27
C GLU A 15 -8.55 20.01 -6.54
N LEU A 16 -9.43 19.00 -6.48
CA LEU A 16 -10.87 19.18 -6.67
C LEU A 16 -11.59 19.76 -5.46
N LEU A 17 -10.95 19.81 -4.30
CA LEU A 17 -11.49 20.39 -3.08
C LEU A 17 -11.30 21.91 -3.04
N GLU A 18 -11.95 22.62 -3.98
CA GLU A 18 -12.05 24.07 -3.94
C GLU A 18 -12.84 24.53 -2.70
N GLU A 19 -12.62 25.78 -2.26
CA GLU A 19 -13.24 26.35 -1.07
C GLU A 19 -14.77 26.23 -1.08
N LYS A 20 -15.41 26.47 -2.22
CA LYS A 20 -16.85 26.29 -2.41
C LYS A 20 -17.33 24.87 -2.13
N ILE A 21 -16.55 23.85 -2.52
CA ILE A 21 -16.88 22.44 -2.27
C ILE A 21 -16.72 22.13 -0.78
N VAL A 22 -15.66 22.63 -0.16
CA VAL A 22 -15.41 22.51 1.28
C VAL A 22 -16.55 23.13 2.09
N GLU A 23 -17.03 24.32 1.71
CA GLU A 23 -18.16 24.96 2.35
C GLU A 23 -19.46 24.16 2.21
N GLN A 24 -19.72 23.60 1.03
CA GLN A 24 -20.89 22.72 0.82
C GLN A 24 -20.78 21.45 1.69
N MET A 25 -19.61 20.81 1.77
CA MET A 25 -19.40 19.65 2.61
C MET A 25 -19.63 19.98 4.09
N ASN A 26 -19.22 21.16 4.56
CA ASN A 26 -19.45 21.61 5.94
C ASN A 26 -20.94 21.69 6.32
N GLN A 27 -21.85 21.84 5.36
CA GLN A 27 -23.30 21.86 5.63
C GLN A 27 -23.83 20.47 5.98
N TYR A 28 -23.20 19.41 5.47
CA TYR A 28 -23.64 18.02 5.65
C TYR A 28 -22.81 17.27 6.71
N ILE A 29 -21.53 17.62 6.85
CA ILE A 29 -20.61 16.95 7.74
C ILE A 29 -20.11 17.97 8.77
N LYS A 30 -20.66 17.90 9.99
CA LYS A 30 -20.17 18.70 11.11
C LYS A 30 -18.94 18.03 11.68
N MET A 31 -17.77 18.63 11.46
CA MET A 31 -16.54 18.24 12.10
C MET A 31 -16.12 19.33 13.07
N ASP A 32 -16.28 19.05 14.36
CA ASP A 32 -15.78 19.93 15.43
C ASP A 32 -14.34 19.51 15.70
N LEU A 33 -13.42 20.37 15.27
CA LEU A 33 -12.00 20.23 15.57
C LEU A 33 -11.67 20.94 16.87
N PRO A 34 -10.91 20.31 17.78
CA PRO A 34 -10.29 21.06 18.87
C PRO A 34 -9.41 22.19 18.30
N GLU A 35 -9.45 23.37 18.92
CA GLU A 35 -8.64 24.53 18.49
C GLU A 35 -7.13 24.28 18.44
N SER A 36 -6.67 23.23 19.13
CA SER A 36 -5.27 22.76 19.11
C SER A 36 -4.84 22.06 17.80
N TYR A 37 -5.79 21.67 16.94
CA TYR A 37 -5.48 21.01 15.66
C TYR A 37 -5.27 22.05 14.55
N GLN A 38 -4.02 22.15 14.05
CA GLN A 38 -3.65 23.06 12.96
C GLN A 38 -3.92 22.45 11.55
N VAL A 39 -4.87 21.53 11.43
CA VAL A 39 -5.22 20.89 10.16
C VAL A 39 -6.42 21.61 9.55
N SER A 40 -6.32 22.02 8.29
CA SER A 40 -7.43 22.65 7.59
C SER A 40 -8.58 21.67 7.32
N LYS A 41 -9.81 22.17 7.28
CA LYS A 41 -10.98 21.33 6.89
C LYS A 41 -10.81 20.69 5.51
N ARG A 42 -10.14 21.38 4.59
CA ARG A 42 -9.81 20.87 3.27
C ARG A 42 -8.94 19.62 3.36
N GLU A 43 -7.88 19.64 4.16
CA GLU A 43 -6.99 18.48 4.37
C GLU A 43 -7.73 17.30 5.00
N MET A 44 -8.60 17.57 5.96
CA MET A 44 -9.43 16.52 6.59
C MET A 44 -10.39 15.87 5.60
N TYR A 45 -11.08 16.67 4.78
CA TYR A 45 -11.95 16.11 3.74
C TYR A 45 -11.15 15.35 2.69
N ALA A 46 -9.96 15.85 2.32
CA ALA A 46 -9.06 15.14 1.41
C ALA A 46 -8.69 13.77 1.97
N ASP A 47 -8.30 13.71 3.24
CA ASP A 47 -7.92 12.44 3.88
C ASP A 47 -9.11 11.48 3.99
N MET A 48 -10.27 11.98 4.41
CA MET A 48 -11.52 11.19 4.47
C MET A 48 -11.90 10.62 3.11
N LEU A 49 -11.85 11.42 2.05
CA LEU A 49 -12.17 10.98 0.69
C LEU A 49 -11.13 9.96 0.18
N ASN A 50 -9.84 10.21 0.41
CA ASN A 50 -8.75 9.30 0.05
C ASN A 50 -8.88 7.96 0.79
N GLY A 51 -9.22 7.99 2.07
CA GLY A 51 -9.51 6.79 2.86
C GLY A 51 -10.66 5.98 2.26
N LYS A 52 -11.76 6.65 1.90
CA LYS A 52 -12.92 6.01 1.26
C LYS A 52 -12.58 5.44 -0.12
N ILE A 53 -11.85 6.18 -0.94
CA ILE A 53 -11.39 5.72 -2.27
C ILE A 53 -10.51 4.48 -2.12
N THR A 54 -9.55 4.50 -1.20
CA THR A 54 -8.69 3.35 -0.94
C THR A 54 -9.48 2.13 -0.47
N SER A 55 -10.47 2.33 0.40
CA SER A 55 -11.35 1.24 0.85
C SER A 55 -12.11 0.63 -0.33
N MET A 56 -12.70 1.46 -1.20
CA MET A 56 -13.41 0.99 -2.40
C MET A 56 -12.47 0.24 -3.35
N GLU A 57 -11.26 0.76 -3.58
CA GLU A 57 -10.23 0.12 -4.39
C GLU A 57 -9.85 -1.26 -3.83
N ARG A 58 -9.52 -1.32 -2.53
CA ARG A 58 -9.15 -2.58 -1.87
C ARG A 58 -10.26 -3.63 -1.99
N ILE A 59 -11.50 -3.27 -1.69
CA ILE A 59 -12.63 -4.20 -1.79
C ILE A 59 -12.81 -4.68 -3.23
N SER A 60 -12.76 -3.78 -4.21
CA SER A 60 -12.90 -4.13 -5.63
C SER A 60 -11.79 -5.09 -6.10
N LEU A 61 -10.53 -4.71 -5.88
CA LEU A 61 -9.39 -5.51 -6.33
C LEU A 61 -9.30 -6.87 -5.62
N LEU A 62 -9.59 -6.91 -4.32
CA LEU A 62 -9.60 -8.16 -3.55
C LEU A 62 -10.73 -9.09 -3.97
N ASN A 63 -11.91 -8.55 -4.33
CA ASN A 63 -12.99 -9.38 -4.90
C ASN A 63 -12.57 -9.98 -6.24
N ASP A 64 -11.95 -9.20 -7.13
CA ASP A 64 -11.46 -9.70 -8.41
C ASP A 64 -10.40 -10.80 -8.24
N LEU A 65 -9.43 -10.54 -7.38
CA LEU A 65 -8.37 -11.52 -7.09
C LEU A 65 -8.93 -12.79 -6.47
N SER A 66 -9.86 -12.68 -5.52
CA SER A 66 -10.42 -13.84 -4.83
C SER A 66 -11.36 -14.68 -5.69
N GLN A 67 -11.99 -14.08 -6.70
CA GLN A 67 -12.81 -14.81 -7.68
C GLN A 67 -11.96 -15.57 -8.70
N ASN A 68 -10.74 -15.09 -8.99
CA ASN A 68 -9.88 -15.70 -10.02
C ASN A 68 -8.73 -16.53 -9.43
N PHE A 69 -8.31 -16.23 -8.19
CA PHE A 69 -7.14 -16.87 -7.55
C PHE A 69 -7.43 -17.21 -6.10
N GLY A 70 -6.77 -18.24 -5.58
CA GLY A 70 -6.82 -18.58 -4.16
C GLY A 70 -6.24 -17.45 -3.29
N THR A 71 -7.12 -16.65 -2.68
CA THR A 71 -6.76 -15.48 -1.89
C THR A 71 -7.04 -15.71 -0.41
N ILE A 72 -6.10 -15.35 0.46
CA ILE A 72 -6.27 -15.34 1.92
C ILE A 72 -6.22 -13.89 2.40
N LEU A 73 -7.20 -13.50 3.19
CA LEU A 73 -7.32 -12.15 3.73
C LEU A 73 -7.05 -12.15 5.24
N TYR A 74 -5.93 -11.57 5.66
CA TYR A 74 -5.60 -11.34 7.07
C TYR A 74 -6.05 -9.93 7.46
N THR A 75 -7.11 -9.82 8.24
CA THR A 75 -7.72 -8.54 8.60
C THR A 75 -8.49 -8.63 9.91
N GLY A 76 -8.56 -7.52 10.64
CA GLY A 76 -9.48 -7.31 11.74
C GLY A 76 -10.83 -6.69 11.32
N SER A 77 -10.97 -6.33 10.03
CA SER A 77 -12.23 -5.83 9.47
C SER A 77 -13.14 -6.98 9.07
N ASP A 78 -14.43 -6.70 8.80
CA ASP A 78 -15.39 -7.69 8.34
C ASP A 78 -14.93 -8.33 7.01
N PRO A 79 -14.61 -9.64 6.99
CA PRO A 79 -14.22 -10.34 5.77
C PRO A 79 -15.38 -10.53 4.78
N GLY A 80 -16.62 -10.33 5.19
CA GLY A 80 -17.81 -10.45 4.35
C GLY A 80 -17.83 -9.47 3.17
N MET A 81 -17.01 -8.43 3.21
CA MET A 81 -16.82 -7.51 2.07
C MET A 81 -16.07 -8.17 0.88
N VAL A 82 -15.38 -9.29 1.12
CA VAL A 82 -14.63 -10.06 0.11
C VAL A 82 -14.97 -11.56 0.30
N PRO A 83 -16.20 -11.99 -0.02
CA PRO A 83 -16.72 -13.29 0.39
C PRO A 83 -16.02 -14.50 -0.25
N ALA A 84 -15.36 -14.32 -1.39
CA ALA A 84 -14.62 -15.39 -2.06
C ALA A 84 -13.20 -15.60 -1.48
N ALA A 85 -12.70 -14.66 -0.67
CA ALA A 85 -11.41 -14.81 -0.01
C ALA A 85 -11.55 -15.68 1.24
N LYS A 86 -10.54 -16.51 1.49
CA LYS A 86 -10.44 -17.24 2.75
C LYS A 86 -10.05 -16.28 3.87
N ALA A 87 -10.84 -16.24 4.94
CA ALA A 87 -10.48 -15.46 6.12
C ALA A 87 -9.28 -16.08 6.85
N GLY A 88 -8.19 -15.33 6.97
CA GLY A 88 -6.99 -15.71 7.71
C GLY A 88 -6.98 -15.22 9.16
N GLY A 89 -7.93 -14.35 9.52
CA GLY A 89 -8.00 -13.74 10.85
C GLY A 89 -6.98 -12.63 11.08
N ILE A 90 -6.68 -12.38 12.35
CA ILE A 90 -5.65 -11.43 12.79
C ILE A 90 -4.40 -12.23 13.15
N VAL A 91 -3.24 -11.73 12.75
CA VAL A 91 -1.94 -12.32 13.05
C VAL A 91 -1.09 -11.33 13.84
N ASP A 92 -0.23 -11.84 14.72
CA ASP A 92 0.74 -11.01 15.43
C ASP A 92 1.73 -10.37 14.45
N TYR A 93 1.94 -9.06 14.61
CA TYR A 93 2.76 -8.27 13.67
C TYR A 93 4.23 -8.70 13.67
N CYS A 94 4.79 -9.02 14.82
CA CYS A 94 6.21 -9.31 14.97
C CYS A 94 6.54 -10.79 14.72
N GLN A 95 5.66 -11.71 15.17
CA GLN A 95 5.97 -13.14 15.19
C GLN A 95 5.35 -13.91 14.02
N GLU A 96 4.11 -13.59 13.65
CA GLU A 96 3.35 -14.37 12.68
C GLU A 96 3.36 -13.71 11.28
N MET A 97 3.20 -12.38 11.21
CA MET A 97 3.08 -11.69 9.93
C MET A 97 4.29 -11.88 9.02
N PRO A 98 5.56 -11.85 9.49
CA PRO A 98 6.72 -12.14 8.64
C PRO A 98 6.68 -13.55 8.03
N GLN A 99 6.15 -14.52 8.77
CA GLN A 99 6.00 -15.89 8.27
C GLN A 99 4.90 -15.97 7.20
N VAL A 100 3.79 -15.23 7.38
CA VAL A 100 2.74 -15.10 6.37
C VAL A 100 3.32 -14.51 5.09
N PHE A 101 4.10 -13.43 5.18
CA PHE A 101 4.72 -12.82 4.01
C PHE A 101 5.67 -13.76 3.29
N PHE A 102 6.52 -14.46 4.04
CA PHE A 102 7.47 -15.41 3.46
C PHE A 102 6.79 -16.59 2.77
N ARG A 103 5.71 -17.13 3.36
CA ARG A 103 5.01 -18.31 2.85
C ARG A 103 4.02 -18.01 1.73
N SER A 104 3.60 -16.77 1.60
CA SER A 104 2.67 -16.33 0.55
C SER A 104 3.38 -16.27 -0.80
N LYS A 105 2.75 -16.82 -1.84
CA LYS A 105 3.29 -16.74 -3.20
C LYS A 105 3.39 -15.29 -3.67
N ILE A 106 2.35 -14.50 -3.43
CA ILE A 106 2.27 -13.08 -3.77
C ILE A 106 1.71 -12.35 -2.55
N ASN A 107 2.37 -11.26 -2.14
CA ASN A 107 1.89 -10.35 -1.13
C ASN A 107 1.44 -9.06 -1.80
N LEU A 108 0.16 -8.74 -1.68
CA LEU A 108 -0.41 -7.54 -2.27
C LEU A 108 -0.30 -6.37 -1.30
N ASN A 109 0.25 -5.26 -1.78
CA ASN A 109 0.19 -3.96 -1.13
C ASN A 109 -0.68 -3.00 -1.93
N ILE A 110 -1.69 -2.41 -1.29
CA ILE A 110 -2.50 -1.33 -1.84
C ILE A 110 -2.30 -0.13 -0.94
N THR A 111 -1.45 0.80 -1.39
CA THR A 111 -1.07 1.99 -0.63
C THR A 111 -2.27 2.92 -0.47
N LEU A 112 -2.40 3.51 0.71
CA LEU A 112 -3.42 4.52 1.00
C LEU A 112 -3.24 5.72 0.05
N ARG A 113 -4.32 6.17 -0.57
CA ARG A 113 -4.29 7.25 -1.58
C ARG A 113 -3.85 8.61 -1.02
N SER A 114 -3.93 8.82 0.29
CA SER A 114 -3.37 10.01 0.95
C SER A 114 -1.85 10.01 1.04
N ILE A 115 -1.20 8.84 0.92
CA ILE A 115 0.27 8.73 0.90
C ILE A 115 0.76 9.08 -0.51
N GLN A 116 1.19 10.30 -0.69
CA GLN A 116 1.70 10.82 -1.97
C GLN A 116 3.23 10.72 -2.08
N SER A 117 3.91 10.64 -0.95
CA SER A 117 5.36 10.50 -0.86
C SER A 117 5.74 9.49 0.22
N GLY A 118 6.97 8.98 0.14
CA GLY A 118 7.46 7.95 1.06
C GLY A 118 7.17 6.52 0.59
N ILE A 119 7.90 5.59 1.16
CA ILE A 119 7.73 4.16 0.91
C ILE A 119 6.81 3.60 2.00
N PRO A 120 5.71 2.93 1.65
CA PRO A 120 4.86 2.29 2.66
C PRO A 120 5.65 1.25 3.46
N LEU A 121 5.58 1.33 4.80
CA LEU A 121 6.28 0.37 5.67
C LEU A 121 5.92 -1.08 5.34
N ARG A 122 4.65 -1.33 4.99
CA ARG A 122 4.18 -2.64 4.57
C ARG A 122 4.98 -3.22 3.39
N ALA A 123 5.39 -2.40 2.43
CA ALA A 123 6.21 -2.84 1.31
C ALA A 123 7.61 -3.31 1.79
N LEU A 124 8.21 -2.56 2.73
CA LEU A 124 9.48 -2.93 3.34
C LEU A 124 9.36 -4.17 4.23
N ASP A 125 8.26 -4.30 4.98
CA ASP A 125 7.98 -5.49 5.81
C ASP A 125 7.89 -6.76 4.97
N ILE A 126 7.14 -6.70 3.85
CA ILE A 126 6.99 -7.84 2.94
C ILE A 126 8.34 -8.27 2.36
N MET A 127 9.07 -7.32 1.77
CA MET A 127 10.38 -7.60 1.19
C MET A 127 11.41 -7.99 2.24
N GLY A 128 11.40 -7.33 3.40
CA GLY A 128 12.27 -7.62 4.54
C GLY A 128 12.05 -9.02 5.14
N ALA A 129 10.85 -9.57 5.02
CA ALA A 129 10.54 -10.95 5.37
C ALA A 129 10.88 -11.95 4.25
N GLY A 130 11.40 -11.52 3.10
CA GLY A 130 11.68 -12.37 1.94
C GLY A 130 10.45 -12.69 1.10
N GLY A 131 9.33 -12.00 1.30
CA GLY A 131 8.11 -12.17 0.53
C GLY A 131 8.17 -11.46 -0.83
N PHE A 132 7.51 -12.04 -1.85
CA PHE A 132 7.32 -11.37 -3.14
C PHE A 132 6.29 -10.26 -2.98
N LEU A 133 6.69 -9.02 -3.26
CA LEU A 133 5.84 -7.84 -3.21
C LEU A 133 5.22 -7.54 -4.57
N MET A 134 3.90 -7.41 -4.61
CA MET A 134 3.16 -6.79 -5.71
C MET A 134 2.42 -5.56 -5.16
N SER A 135 2.71 -4.38 -5.69
CA SER A 135 2.14 -3.11 -5.20
C SER A 135 1.51 -2.30 -6.32
N ASN A 136 0.47 -1.53 -5.98
CA ASN A 136 0.05 -0.45 -6.87
C ASN A 136 1.23 0.51 -7.10
N TYR A 137 1.28 1.09 -8.30
CA TYR A 137 2.35 2.03 -8.66
C TYR A 137 2.45 3.18 -7.64
N GLN A 138 3.66 3.36 -7.12
CA GLN A 138 4.03 4.46 -6.24
C GLN A 138 5.36 5.04 -6.76
N PRO A 139 5.44 6.36 -7.01
CA PRO A 139 6.64 6.97 -7.59
C PRO A 139 7.92 6.68 -6.81
N GLU A 140 7.85 6.66 -5.47
CA GLU A 140 9.02 6.41 -4.65
C GLU A 140 9.42 4.95 -4.56
N LEU A 141 8.47 4.02 -4.62
CA LEU A 141 8.80 2.60 -4.81
C LEU A 141 9.53 2.39 -6.15
N ALA A 142 8.99 2.98 -7.23
CA ALA A 142 9.58 2.87 -8.57
C ALA A 142 10.96 3.55 -8.70
N ARG A 143 11.24 4.58 -7.89
CA ARG A 143 12.57 5.22 -7.85
C ARG A 143 13.60 4.40 -7.07
N GLN A 144 13.17 3.73 -6.01
CA GLN A 144 14.06 3.00 -5.12
C GLN A 144 14.26 1.54 -5.52
N PHE A 145 13.29 0.94 -6.20
CA PHE A 145 13.30 -0.47 -6.58
C PHE A 145 13.03 -0.63 -8.07
N GLU A 146 13.73 -1.57 -8.68
CA GLU A 146 13.56 -1.87 -10.10
C GLU A 146 12.44 -2.90 -10.29
N GLU A 147 11.39 -2.48 -11.02
CA GLU A 147 10.28 -3.34 -11.35
C GLU A 147 10.73 -4.58 -12.15
N GLY A 148 10.15 -5.74 -11.86
CA GLY A 148 10.51 -7.02 -12.48
C GLY A 148 11.84 -7.60 -12.00
N LYS A 149 12.58 -6.88 -11.14
CA LYS A 149 13.83 -7.37 -10.55
C LYS A 149 13.81 -7.46 -9.04
N GLU A 150 13.14 -6.54 -8.35
CA GLU A 150 13.15 -6.43 -6.89
C GLU A 150 11.72 -6.43 -6.31
N LEU A 151 10.73 -6.11 -7.12
CA LEU A 151 9.30 -6.14 -6.82
C LEU A 151 8.49 -6.15 -8.13
N ALA A 152 7.17 -6.31 -8.03
CA ALA A 152 6.23 -6.07 -9.12
C ALA A 152 5.34 -4.86 -8.79
N LEU A 153 5.13 -3.97 -9.80
CA LEU A 153 4.20 -2.86 -9.71
C LEU A 153 3.05 -3.08 -10.70
N TYR A 154 1.87 -2.55 -10.39
CA TYR A 154 0.74 -2.51 -11.31
C TYR A 154 0.15 -1.11 -11.36
N GLY A 155 -0.23 -0.67 -12.56
CA GLY A 155 -0.83 0.63 -12.84
C GLY A 155 -2.29 0.54 -13.28
N SER A 156 -2.88 -0.66 -13.32
CA SER A 156 -4.30 -0.87 -13.59
C SER A 156 -4.81 -2.16 -12.94
N ARG A 157 -6.13 -2.32 -12.92
CA ARG A 157 -6.80 -3.54 -12.46
C ARG A 157 -6.47 -4.73 -13.34
N GLU A 158 -6.47 -4.52 -14.63
CA GLU A 158 -6.17 -5.54 -15.66
C GLU A 158 -4.73 -6.03 -15.46
N GLU A 159 -3.79 -5.09 -15.34
CA GLU A 159 -2.38 -5.40 -15.13
C GLU A 159 -2.15 -6.18 -13.82
N LEU A 160 -2.90 -5.85 -12.74
CA LEU A 160 -2.84 -6.63 -11.50
C LEU A 160 -3.23 -8.09 -11.72
N LEU A 161 -4.33 -8.35 -12.43
CA LEU A 161 -4.81 -9.71 -12.70
C LEU A 161 -3.83 -10.48 -13.58
N ASP A 162 -3.34 -9.85 -14.66
CA ASP A 162 -2.40 -10.45 -15.60
C ASP A 162 -1.07 -10.79 -14.92
N LYS A 163 -0.50 -9.85 -14.16
CA LYS A 163 0.73 -10.06 -13.38
C LYS A 163 0.54 -11.12 -12.29
N THR A 164 -0.64 -11.17 -11.66
CA THR A 164 -0.94 -12.22 -10.68
C THR A 164 -0.91 -13.60 -11.34
N ALA A 165 -1.60 -13.78 -12.47
CA ALA A 165 -1.60 -15.03 -13.22
C ALA A 165 -0.18 -15.42 -13.67
N TYR A 166 0.56 -14.45 -14.19
CA TYR A 166 1.93 -14.64 -14.65
C TYR A 166 2.84 -15.14 -13.51
N TYR A 167 2.93 -14.39 -12.42
CA TYR A 167 3.84 -14.74 -11.32
C TYR A 167 3.40 -15.97 -10.51
N LEU A 168 2.13 -16.35 -10.54
CA LEU A 168 1.70 -17.63 -9.98
C LEU A 168 2.22 -18.82 -10.78
N SER A 169 2.43 -18.68 -12.10
CA SER A 169 2.96 -19.71 -12.99
C SER A 169 4.49 -19.66 -13.16
N HIS A 170 5.15 -18.56 -12.81
CA HIS A 170 6.60 -18.34 -12.94
C HIS A 170 7.31 -18.33 -11.58
N GLU A 171 7.29 -19.47 -10.89
CA GLU A 171 7.76 -19.58 -9.51
C GLU A 171 9.23 -19.19 -9.32
N LYS A 172 10.11 -19.66 -10.21
CA LYS A 172 11.56 -19.36 -10.12
C LYS A 172 11.83 -17.85 -10.21
N GLU A 173 11.24 -17.20 -11.20
CA GLU A 173 11.38 -15.75 -11.40
C GLU A 173 10.83 -14.98 -10.21
N ARG A 174 9.64 -15.36 -9.70
CA ARG A 174 9.04 -14.76 -8.50
C ARG A 174 9.96 -14.86 -7.29
N GLN A 175 10.56 -16.04 -7.06
CA GLN A 175 11.50 -16.25 -5.93
C GLN A 175 12.78 -15.43 -6.10
N GLU A 176 13.32 -15.31 -7.31
CA GLU A 176 14.49 -14.47 -7.59
C GLU A 176 14.21 -12.99 -7.35
N ILE A 177 13.03 -12.49 -7.76
CA ILE A 177 12.61 -11.12 -7.50
C ILE A 177 12.48 -10.87 -6.00
N ALA A 178 11.80 -11.76 -5.27
CA ALA A 178 11.65 -11.67 -3.83
C ALA A 178 13.00 -11.65 -3.11
N HIS A 179 13.94 -12.51 -3.52
CA HIS A 179 15.27 -12.57 -2.95
C HIS A 179 16.08 -11.28 -3.20
N ARG A 180 16.03 -10.71 -4.40
CA ARG A 180 16.71 -9.44 -4.71
C ARG A 180 16.11 -8.28 -3.92
N GLY A 181 14.78 -8.23 -3.81
CA GLY A 181 14.09 -7.24 -2.97
C GLY A 181 14.51 -7.34 -1.50
N PHE A 182 14.56 -8.55 -0.96
CA PHE A 182 15.04 -8.82 0.40
C PHE A 182 16.46 -8.30 0.64
N LEU A 183 17.41 -8.67 -0.23
CA LEU A 183 18.81 -8.23 -0.09
C LEU A 183 18.94 -6.70 -0.12
N LYS A 184 18.17 -6.04 -0.98
CA LYS A 184 18.18 -4.58 -1.06
C LYS A 184 17.60 -3.92 0.17
N VAL A 185 16.48 -4.45 0.71
CA VAL A 185 15.89 -3.93 1.94
C VAL A 185 16.83 -4.10 3.12
N GLN A 186 17.47 -5.26 3.27
CA GLN A 186 18.45 -5.47 4.32
C GLN A 186 19.62 -4.49 4.24
N LYS A 187 20.11 -4.23 3.02
CA LYS A 187 21.28 -3.35 2.80
C LYS A 187 20.97 -1.88 3.02
N LEU A 188 19.79 -1.39 2.62
CA LEU A 188 19.51 0.05 2.51
C LEU A 188 18.41 0.55 3.45
N PHE A 189 17.58 -0.34 3.98
CA PHE A 189 16.37 0.02 4.72
C PHE A 189 16.29 -0.57 6.14
N SER A 190 17.37 -1.22 6.62
CA SER A 190 17.43 -1.63 8.03
C SER A 190 17.38 -0.41 8.96
N TYR A 191 16.85 -0.59 10.17
CA TYR A 191 16.80 0.48 11.17
C TYR A 191 18.19 1.08 11.43
N GLU A 192 19.23 0.24 11.53
CA GLU A 192 20.61 0.69 11.72
C GLU A 192 21.04 1.65 10.61
N MET A 193 20.84 1.25 9.35
CA MET A 193 21.21 2.07 8.19
C MET A 193 20.42 3.39 8.15
N ARG A 194 19.15 3.37 8.53
CA ARG A 194 18.32 4.57 8.55
C ARG A 194 18.70 5.52 9.67
N VAL A 195 18.93 5.01 10.87
CA VAL A 195 19.40 5.81 12.00
C VAL A 195 20.77 6.44 11.68
N ARG A 196 21.71 5.65 11.16
CA ARG A 196 23.02 6.18 10.71
C ARG A 196 22.86 7.33 9.71
N LYS A 197 22.01 7.14 8.70
CA LYS A 197 21.72 8.19 7.72
C LYS A 197 21.10 9.45 8.32
N MET A 198 20.21 9.30 9.29
CA MET A 198 19.59 10.43 10.01
C MET A 198 20.65 11.20 10.82
N LEU A 199 21.55 10.50 11.51
CA LEU A 199 22.63 11.12 12.28
C LEU A 199 23.62 11.85 11.38
N GLU A 200 24.02 11.25 10.25
CA GLU A 200 24.85 11.91 9.22
C GLU A 200 24.19 13.22 8.74
N LEU A 201 22.90 13.20 8.43
CA LEU A 201 22.16 14.39 7.99
C LEU A 201 22.03 15.47 9.08
N ALA A 202 22.04 15.05 10.35
CA ALA A 202 22.01 15.96 11.49
C ALA A 202 23.43 16.44 11.92
N ASN A 203 24.46 16.05 11.21
CA ASN A 203 25.89 16.26 11.57
C ASN A 203 26.23 15.75 12.97
N LEU A 204 25.62 14.64 13.39
CA LEU A 204 25.92 13.95 14.65
C LEU A 204 26.77 12.73 14.33
N GLU A 205 27.86 12.56 15.08
CA GLU A 205 28.68 11.34 15.03
C GLU A 205 28.00 10.21 15.81
N PHE A 206 28.24 8.98 15.36
CA PHE A 206 27.71 7.75 15.98
C PHE A 206 28.74 7.17 16.93
#